data_fef5c5863dcdf48cd0b3a2e42ea7263e
#
_entry.id   fef5c5863dcdf48cd0b3a2e42ea7263e
#
_cell.length_a   1.000
_cell.length_b   1.000
_cell.length_c   1.000
_cell.angle_alpha   90.00
_cell.angle_beta   90.00
_cell.angle_gamma   90.00
#
_symmetry.space_group_name_H-M   'P 1'
#
loop_
_entity.id
_entity.type
_entity.pdbx_description
1 polymer ?
#
loop_
_entity_poly.entity_id
_entity_poly.type
_entity_poly.pdbx_seq_one_letter_code
_entity_poly.pdbx_strand_id
1 'polypeptide(L)'
;MKLTSVITLSGVLMLSGLVLAQEHTAKVSEWTPAELQATLTAMPKGDVARGKQLNQDMMCASCHGEAGQALTRNWPSTAGQRVEYTYKTLLDYAQGRFAQHQGAGAMAAAAAMLTHQQMADLSVYYAAQSLPTASVKPELSKAAHKNADTIVRQGDAKRLITPCASCHGVKGEGGINETPALAGQEVLHFERTMQAYKQATRASDSYGMMRMIASNLTDAEIKALAAYYADLPAKKGK
;
A
#
# COMPACT_ATOMS: atom_id res chain seq x y z
N MET A 1 -2.29 89.47 -11.36
CA MET A 1 -1.29 88.41 -11.22
C MET A 1 -2.00 87.19 -10.71
N LYS A 2 -2.24 86.15 -11.54
CA LYS A 2 -2.89 84.87 -11.18
C LYS A 2 -1.79 83.83 -11.15
N LEU A 3 -1.47 83.28 -9.95
CA LEU A 3 -0.64 82.10 -9.83
C LEU A 3 -1.46 80.85 -10.03
N THR A 4 -1.11 80.09 -11.01
CA THR A 4 -1.65 78.73 -11.26
C THR A 4 -0.70 77.71 -10.62
N SER A 5 -1.18 77.01 -9.56
CA SER A 5 -0.48 75.89 -8.96
C SER A 5 -0.71 74.65 -9.79
N VAL A 6 0.35 74.03 -10.25
CA VAL A 6 0.39 72.72 -10.90
C VAL A 6 0.62 71.66 -9.82
N ILE A 7 -0.38 70.80 -9.62
CA ILE A 7 -0.26 69.63 -8.74
C ILE A 7 0.19 68.46 -9.61
N THR A 8 1.41 68.00 -9.43
CA THR A 8 1.93 66.76 -10.02
C THR A 8 1.55 65.58 -9.14
N LEU A 9 0.66 64.75 -9.68
CA LEU A 9 0.24 63.48 -9.07
C LEU A 9 1.25 62.40 -9.44
N SER A 10 2.15 62.01 -8.49
CA SER A 10 3.07 60.87 -8.67
C SER A 10 2.33 59.60 -8.34
N GLY A 11 1.94 58.84 -9.37
CA GLY A 11 1.37 57.49 -9.22
C GLY A 11 2.46 56.50 -8.85
N VAL A 12 2.38 55.94 -7.65
CA VAL A 12 3.19 54.78 -7.23
C VAL A 12 2.49 53.51 -7.74
N LEU A 13 3.04 52.88 -8.77
CA LEU A 13 2.66 51.55 -9.20
C LEU A 13 3.16 50.52 -8.21
N MET A 14 2.29 49.98 -7.36
CA MET A 14 2.53 48.77 -6.57
C MET A 14 2.47 47.57 -7.49
N LEU A 15 3.61 47.02 -7.93
CA LEU A 15 3.69 45.69 -8.53
C LEU A 15 3.49 44.67 -7.40
N SER A 16 2.28 44.15 -7.28
CA SER A 16 2.00 42.96 -6.46
C SER A 16 2.60 41.74 -7.17
N GLY A 17 3.81 41.39 -6.84
CA GLY A 17 4.42 40.14 -7.25
C GLY A 17 3.65 38.98 -6.61
N LEU A 18 2.82 38.27 -7.40
CA LEU A 18 2.29 36.96 -7.02
C LEU A 18 3.47 36.00 -6.97
N VAL A 19 4.01 35.77 -5.77
CA VAL A 19 4.92 34.64 -5.52
C VAL A 19 4.05 33.37 -5.56
N LEU A 20 3.99 32.74 -6.74
CA LEU A 20 3.51 31.37 -6.83
C LEU A 20 4.51 30.51 -6.07
N ALA A 21 4.16 30.16 -4.84
CA ALA A 21 4.85 29.11 -4.11
C ALA A 21 4.64 27.81 -4.89
N GLN A 22 5.61 27.45 -5.71
CA GLN A 22 5.73 26.13 -6.29
C GLN A 22 6.07 25.20 -5.13
N GLU A 23 5.06 24.55 -4.56
CA GLU A 23 5.30 23.40 -3.69
C GLU A 23 6.01 22.32 -4.54
N HIS A 24 7.33 22.35 -4.50
CA HIS A 24 8.14 21.20 -4.89
C HIS A 24 7.90 20.12 -3.82
N THR A 25 6.83 19.36 -3.97
CA THR A 25 6.75 18.06 -3.32
C THR A 25 7.87 17.22 -3.91
N ALA A 26 8.99 17.17 -3.21
CA ALA A 26 10.11 16.32 -3.58
C ALA A 26 9.55 14.89 -3.72
N LYS A 27 9.58 14.35 -4.94
CA LYS A 27 9.16 12.99 -5.20
C LYS A 27 10.02 12.09 -4.32
N VAL A 28 9.41 11.45 -3.33
CA VAL A 28 10.14 10.52 -2.46
C VAL A 28 10.71 9.42 -3.34
N SER A 29 12.02 9.18 -3.24
CA SER A 29 12.72 8.18 -4.06
C SER A 29 12.18 6.79 -3.78
N GLU A 30 12.27 5.94 -4.80
CA GLU A 30 11.98 4.51 -4.65
C GLU A 30 12.99 3.88 -3.67
N TRP A 31 12.60 2.80 -3.02
CA TRP A 31 13.52 2.04 -2.18
C TRP A 31 14.67 1.48 -3.02
N THR A 32 15.89 1.78 -2.65
CA THR A 32 16.99 0.94 -3.07
C THR A 32 17.01 -0.34 -2.22
N PRO A 33 17.46 -1.47 -2.76
CA PRO A 33 17.56 -2.70 -1.98
C PRO A 33 18.40 -2.56 -0.71
N ALA A 34 19.49 -1.80 -0.76
CA ALA A 34 20.36 -1.57 0.38
C ALA A 34 19.65 -0.76 1.49
N GLU A 35 18.93 0.32 1.11
CA GLU A 35 18.14 1.11 2.06
C GLU A 35 17.03 0.30 2.70
N LEU A 36 16.30 -0.48 1.91
CA LEU A 36 15.24 -1.33 2.43
C LEU A 36 15.79 -2.39 3.39
N GLN A 37 16.86 -3.07 3.01
CA GLN A 37 17.48 -4.07 3.87
C GLN A 37 18.01 -3.45 5.17
N ALA A 38 18.66 -2.30 5.10
CA ALA A 38 19.14 -1.59 6.28
C ALA A 38 17.97 -1.18 7.20
N THR A 39 16.89 -0.66 6.61
CA THR A 39 15.67 -0.24 7.34
C THR A 39 15.00 -1.43 8.04
N LEU A 40 14.85 -2.56 7.35
CA LEU A 40 14.25 -3.76 7.94
C LEU A 40 15.14 -4.38 9.03
N THR A 41 16.46 -4.33 8.85
CA THR A 41 17.42 -4.79 9.85
C THR A 41 17.41 -3.92 11.11
N ALA A 42 17.20 -2.61 10.94
CA ALA A 42 17.11 -1.65 12.04
C ALA A 42 15.70 -1.55 12.66
N MET A 43 14.72 -2.33 12.17
CA MET A 43 13.36 -2.35 12.72
C MET A 43 13.39 -2.69 14.22
N PRO A 44 12.75 -1.89 15.09
CA PRO A 44 12.67 -2.18 16.50
C PRO A 44 11.99 -3.53 16.77
N LYS A 45 12.34 -4.17 17.88
CA LYS A 45 11.63 -5.37 18.34
C LYS A 45 10.20 -4.99 18.74
N GLY A 46 9.22 -5.49 17.99
CA GLY A 46 7.81 -5.25 18.26
C GLY A 46 7.30 -6.07 19.46
N ASP A 47 6.17 -5.59 20.01
CA ASP A 47 5.43 -6.24 21.10
C ASP A 47 3.97 -6.38 20.74
N VAL A 48 3.45 -7.61 20.80
CA VAL A 48 2.07 -7.94 20.37
C VAL A 48 1.01 -7.27 21.26
N ALA A 49 1.26 -7.16 22.57
CA ALA A 49 0.28 -6.56 23.49
C ALA A 49 0.18 -5.05 23.28
N ARG A 50 1.33 -4.36 23.11
CA ARG A 50 1.34 -2.94 22.75
C ARG A 50 0.70 -2.70 21.38
N GLY A 51 0.98 -3.55 20.40
CA GLY A 51 0.35 -3.46 19.07
C GLY A 51 -1.16 -3.62 19.12
N LYS A 52 -1.68 -4.54 19.96
CA LYS A 52 -3.12 -4.68 20.21
C LYS A 52 -3.73 -3.41 20.80
N GLN A 53 -3.08 -2.83 21.79
CA GLN A 53 -3.54 -1.59 22.41
C GLN A 53 -3.53 -0.43 21.39
N LEU A 54 -2.44 -0.28 20.63
CA LEU A 54 -2.33 0.74 19.59
C LEU A 54 -3.40 0.61 18.51
N ASN A 55 -3.77 -0.61 18.11
CA ASN A 55 -4.84 -0.84 17.14
C ASN A 55 -6.18 -0.22 17.58
N GLN A 56 -6.43 -0.19 18.88
CA GLN A 56 -7.61 0.44 19.48
C GLN A 56 -7.41 1.95 19.64
N ASP A 57 -6.33 2.36 20.31
CA ASP A 57 -6.07 3.76 20.70
C ASP A 57 -5.90 4.68 19.47
N MET A 58 -5.29 4.19 18.40
CA MET A 58 -5.10 4.90 17.14
C MET A 58 -6.27 4.67 16.15
N MET A 59 -7.37 4.06 16.61
CA MET A 59 -8.58 3.80 15.82
C MET A 59 -8.35 2.96 14.56
N CYS A 60 -7.24 2.22 14.45
CA CYS A 60 -6.95 1.36 13.29
C CYS A 60 -8.04 0.30 13.12
N ALA A 61 -8.57 -0.21 14.24
CA ALA A 61 -9.65 -1.18 14.29
C ALA A 61 -10.94 -0.71 13.60
N SER A 62 -11.19 0.60 13.51
CA SER A 62 -12.41 1.14 12.89
C SER A 62 -12.52 0.82 11.39
N CYS A 63 -11.39 0.64 10.71
CA CYS A 63 -11.34 0.27 9.29
C CYS A 63 -10.83 -1.17 9.10
N HIS A 64 -9.80 -1.55 9.86
CA HIS A 64 -9.11 -2.84 9.69
C HIS A 64 -9.64 -3.95 10.62
N GLY A 65 -10.57 -3.65 11.53
CA GLY A 65 -11.09 -4.61 12.51
C GLY A 65 -10.15 -4.85 13.68
N GLU A 66 -10.69 -5.39 14.79
CA GLU A 66 -9.91 -5.61 16.01
C GLU A 66 -8.73 -6.56 15.81
N ALA A 67 -8.93 -7.62 15.03
CA ALA A 67 -7.89 -8.59 14.70
C ALA A 67 -7.24 -8.35 13.32
N GLY A 68 -7.42 -7.18 12.72
CA GLY A 68 -6.92 -6.90 11.38
C GLY A 68 -7.75 -7.52 10.25
N GLN A 69 -8.92 -8.07 10.55
CA GLN A 69 -9.90 -8.51 9.56
C GLN A 69 -10.73 -7.31 9.12
N ALA A 70 -10.62 -6.89 7.87
CA ALA A 70 -11.36 -5.74 7.35
C ALA A 70 -12.87 -5.88 7.56
N LEU A 71 -13.51 -4.79 7.98
CA LEU A 71 -14.95 -4.76 8.24
C LEU A 71 -15.77 -4.64 6.96
N THR A 72 -15.17 -4.19 5.88
CA THR A 72 -15.79 -4.01 4.58
C THR A 72 -14.79 -4.25 3.46
N ARG A 73 -15.28 -4.55 2.27
CA ARG A 73 -14.46 -4.70 1.05
C ARG A 73 -13.62 -3.46 0.65
N ASN A 74 -13.87 -2.31 1.28
CA ASN A 74 -13.20 -1.06 0.92
C ASN A 74 -11.81 -0.92 1.55
N TRP A 75 -11.57 -1.63 2.66
CA TRP A 75 -10.33 -1.55 3.42
C TRP A 75 -9.56 -2.85 3.32
N PRO A 76 -8.23 -2.84 3.33
CA PRO A 76 -7.46 -4.07 3.34
C PRO A 76 -7.54 -4.78 4.69
N SER A 77 -7.57 -6.10 4.66
CA SER A 77 -7.26 -6.91 5.83
C SER A 77 -5.75 -6.89 6.09
N THR A 78 -5.37 -6.71 7.35
CA THR A 78 -3.99 -6.69 7.84
C THR A 78 -3.63 -7.93 8.64
N ALA A 79 -4.64 -8.75 9.00
CA ALA A 79 -4.48 -9.98 9.75
C ALA A 79 -3.55 -10.98 9.04
N GLY A 80 -2.65 -11.61 9.78
CA GLY A 80 -1.72 -12.62 9.26
C GLY A 80 -0.69 -12.08 8.27
N GLN A 81 -0.59 -10.77 8.13
CA GLN A 81 0.33 -10.13 7.19
C GLN A 81 1.79 -10.24 7.70
N ARG A 82 2.73 -10.23 6.77
CA ARG A 82 4.17 -10.26 7.09
C ARG A 82 4.58 -9.02 7.88
N VAL A 83 5.39 -9.24 8.91
CA VAL A 83 5.87 -8.16 9.78
C VAL A 83 6.61 -7.11 8.97
N GLU A 84 7.55 -7.54 8.15
CA GLU A 84 8.39 -6.68 7.33
C GLU A 84 7.57 -5.87 6.31
N TYR A 85 6.56 -6.51 5.72
CA TYR A 85 5.65 -5.83 4.78
C TYR A 85 4.81 -4.76 5.48
N THR A 86 4.22 -5.07 6.64
CA THR A 86 3.40 -4.11 7.38
C THR A 86 4.23 -2.91 7.83
N TYR A 87 5.41 -3.17 8.41
CA TYR A 87 6.33 -2.13 8.86
C TYR A 87 6.76 -1.22 7.71
N LYS A 88 7.24 -1.81 6.61
CA LYS A 88 7.59 -1.08 5.39
C LYS A 88 6.42 -0.26 4.85
N THR A 89 5.23 -0.84 4.79
CA THR A 89 4.04 -0.17 4.26
C THR A 89 3.64 1.04 5.10
N LEU A 90 3.73 0.96 6.42
CA LEU A 90 3.50 2.10 7.31
C LEU A 90 4.56 3.20 7.09
N LEU A 91 5.82 2.84 6.90
CA LEU A 91 6.87 3.79 6.53
C LEU A 91 6.61 4.44 5.17
N ASP A 92 6.19 3.66 4.17
CA ASP A 92 5.86 4.16 2.84
C ASP A 92 4.74 5.21 2.90
N TYR A 93 3.71 4.99 3.73
CA TYR A 93 2.66 5.98 3.96
C TYR A 93 3.18 7.22 4.68
N ALA A 94 3.93 7.05 5.77
CA ALA A 94 4.47 8.16 6.55
C ALA A 94 5.44 9.04 5.73
N GLN A 95 6.18 8.44 4.80
CA GLN A 95 7.14 9.10 3.93
C GLN A 95 6.53 9.61 2.61
N GLY A 96 5.22 9.47 2.40
CA GLY A 96 4.54 9.94 1.20
C GLY A 96 4.84 9.13 -0.08
N ARG A 97 5.39 7.90 0.03
CA ARG A 97 5.68 7.03 -1.14
C ARG A 97 4.41 6.58 -1.87
N PHE A 98 3.25 6.74 -1.24
CA PHE A 98 1.93 6.50 -1.83
C PHE A 98 1.17 7.78 -2.18
N ALA A 99 1.81 8.95 -2.22
CA ALA A 99 1.13 10.23 -2.43
C ALA A 99 0.30 10.29 -3.72
N GLN A 100 0.67 9.53 -4.74
CA GLN A 100 -0.07 9.44 -6.01
C GLN A 100 -1.11 8.29 -6.03
N HIS A 101 -1.20 7.49 -4.96
CA HIS A 101 -2.15 6.40 -4.89
C HIS A 101 -3.49 6.87 -4.34
N GLN A 102 -4.57 6.62 -5.10
CA GLN A 102 -5.93 6.99 -4.70
C GLN A 102 -6.33 6.34 -3.37
N GLY A 103 -6.77 7.16 -2.41
CA GLY A 103 -7.16 6.69 -1.08
C GLY A 103 -6.02 6.60 -0.06
N ALA A 104 -4.78 7.00 -0.42
CA ALA A 104 -3.64 6.96 0.51
C ALA A 104 -3.73 7.97 1.67
N GLY A 105 -4.50 9.05 1.53
CA GLY A 105 -4.49 10.18 2.48
C GLY A 105 -4.78 9.81 3.93
N ALA A 106 -5.80 8.99 4.19
CA ALA A 106 -6.14 8.58 5.55
C ALA A 106 -5.01 7.77 6.20
N MET A 107 -4.43 6.83 5.44
CA MET A 107 -3.31 6.01 5.93
C MET A 107 -2.03 6.83 6.07
N ALA A 108 -1.77 7.79 5.19
CA ALA A 108 -0.62 8.69 5.30
C ALA A 108 -0.71 9.55 6.57
N ALA A 109 -1.87 10.13 6.86
CA ALA A 109 -2.11 10.89 8.08
C ALA A 109 -1.93 10.03 9.34
N ALA A 110 -2.52 8.83 9.37
CA ALA A 110 -2.40 7.91 10.49
C ALA A 110 -0.93 7.45 10.70
N ALA A 111 -0.26 7.04 9.63
CA ALA A 111 1.11 6.55 9.71
C ALA A 111 2.12 7.64 10.10
N ALA A 112 1.89 8.88 9.71
CA ALA A 112 2.75 10.03 10.09
C ALA A 112 2.73 10.31 11.61
N MET A 113 1.72 9.83 12.33
CA MET A 113 1.61 9.97 13.79
C MET A 113 2.34 8.85 14.55
N LEU A 114 2.79 7.81 13.86
CA LEU A 114 3.40 6.63 14.49
C LEU A 114 4.92 6.76 14.59
N THR A 115 5.46 6.39 15.73
CA THR A 115 6.91 6.15 15.88
C THR A 115 7.30 4.81 15.23
N HIS A 116 8.59 4.63 14.93
CA HIS A 116 9.11 3.36 14.42
C HIS A 116 8.80 2.18 15.36
N GLN A 117 8.84 2.41 16.69
CA GLN A 117 8.47 1.37 17.66
C GLN A 117 6.99 1.00 17.55
N GLN A 118 6.10 1.96 17.43
CA GLN A 118 4.66 1.73 17.28
C GLN A 118 4.33 1.01 15.96
N MET A 119 5.03 1.37 14.88
CA MET A 119 4.91 0.65 13.59
C MET A 119 5.33 -0.81 13.74
N ALA A 120 6.44 -1.08 14.46
CA ALA A 120 6.89 -2.46 14.73
C ALA A 120 5.91 -3.23 15.62
N ASP A 121 5.35 -2.59 16.65
CA ASP A 121 4.36 -3.21 17.56
C ASP A 121 3.08 -3.61 16.79
N LEU A 122 2.54 -2.72 15.95
CA LEU A 122 1.40 -3.02 15.07
C LEU A 122 1.72 -4.14 14.09
N SER A 123 2.93 -4.14 13.53
CA SER A 123 3.35 -5.16 12.55
C SER A 123 3.37 -6.57 13.14
N VAL A 124 3.94 -6.75 14.34
CA VAL A 124 3.93 -8.07 15.01
C VAL A 124 2.55 -8.44 15.52
N TYR A 125 1.73 -7.47 15.93
CA TYR A 125 0.35 -7.72 16.34
C TYR A 125 -0.48 -8.31 15.19
N TYR A 126 -0.48 -7.68 14.03
CA TYR A 126 -1.21 -8.19 12.88
C TYR A 126 -0.66 -9.51 12.35
N ALA A 127 0.66 -9.68 12.35
CA ALA A 127 1.30 -10.93 11.93
C ALA A 127 0.93 -12.12 12.83
N ALA A 128 0.65 -11.87 14.11
CA ALA A 128 0.21 -12.90 15.06
C ALA A 128 -1.24 -13.37 14.83
N GLN A 129 -2.01 -12.67 14.00
CA GLN A 129 -3.39 -13.03 13.70
C GLN A 129 -3.44 -14.11 12.60
N SER A 130 -4.57 -14.80 12.50
CA SER A 130 -4.83 -15.71 11.37
C SER A 130 -5.00 -14.92 10.08
N LEU A 131 -4.61 -15.51 8.94
CA LEU A 131 -4.93 -14.94 7.63
C LEU A 131 -6.43 -14.65 7.51
N PRO A 132 -6.82 -13.56 6.85
CA PRO A 132 -8.20 -13.13 6.77
C PRO A 132 -9.04 -14.05 5.88
N THR A 133 -10.34 -13.84 5.94
CA THR A 133 -11.29 -14.32 4.95
C THR A 133 -11.90 -13.10 4.27
N ALA A 134 -11.81 -13.00 2.96
CA ALA A 134 -12.38 -11.88 2.23
C ALA A 134 -13.88 -11.73 2.50
N SER A 135 -14.35 -10.50 2.68
CA SER A 135 -15.76 -10.19 2.94
C SER A 135 -16.67 -10.55 1.75
N VAL A 136 -16.12 -10.53 0.55
CA VAL A 136 -16.80 -10.92 -0.70
C VAL A 136 -15.91 -11.88 -1.47
N LYS A 137 -16.47 -12.99 -1.88
CA LYS A 137 -15.83 -13.99 -2.75
C LYS A 137 -16.55 -14.00 -4.10
N PRO A 138 -16.04 -13.30 -5.11
CA PRO A 138 -16.65 -13.33 -6.44
C PRO A 138 -16.57 -14.71 -7.04
N GLU A 139 -17.65 -15.15 -7.66
CA GLU A 139 -17.64 -16.40 -8.42
C GLU A 139 -16.77 -16.25 -9.67
N LEU A 140 -15.86 -17.20 -9.84
CA LEU A 140 -15.08 -17.35 -11.06
C LEU A 140 -15.65 -18.47 -11.92
N SER A 141 -15.76 -18.23 -13.23
CA SER A 141 -15.97 -19.35 -14.15
C SER A 141 -14.81 -20.34 -14.04
N LYS A 142 -15.06 -21.61 -14.32
CA LYS A 142 -14.00 -22.65 -14.32
C LYS A 142 -12.80 -22.27 -15.19
N ALA A 143 -13.05 -21.62 -16.33
CA ALA A 143 -11.98 -21.17 -17.22
C ALA A 143 -11.16 -20.03 -16.60
N ALA A 144 -11.80 -19.02 -15.98
CA ALA A 144 -11.12 -17.92 -15.31
C ALA A 144 -10.31 -18.41 -14.11
N HIS A 145 -10.86 -19.33 -13.30
CA HIS A 145 -10.16 -19.94 -12.18
C HIS A 145 -8.91 -20.71 -12.66
N LYS A 146 -9.05 -21.55 -13.70
CA LYS A 146 -7.93 -22.30 -14.28
C LYS A 146 -6.83 -21.37 -14.80
N ASN A 147 -7.21 -20.27 -15.47
CA ASN A 147 -6.26 -19.28 -15.96
C ASN A 147 -5.52 -18.59 -14.79
N ALA A 148 -6.24 -18.16 -13.75
CA ALA A 148 -5.64 -17.56 -12.56
C ALA A 148 -4.69 -18.55 -11.87
N ASP A 149 -5.08 -19.80 -11.68
CA ASP A 149 -4.22 -20.86 -11.10
C ASP A 149 -2.95 -21.08 -11.95
N THR A 150 -3.08 -21.07 -13.28
CA THR A 150 -1.92 -21.16 -14.18
C THR A 150 -0.96 -19.99 -13.98
N ILE A 151 -1.45 -18.76 -13.96
CA ILE A 151 -0.62 -17.55 -13.73
C ILE A 151 0.05 -17.64 -12.34
N VAL A 152 -0.70 -18.03 -11.32
CA VAL A 152 -0.18 -18.15 -9.96
C VAL A 152 0.94 -19.18 -9.86
N ARG A 153 0.80 -20.34 -10.47
CA ARG A 153 1.73 -21.47 -10.30
C ARG A 153 2.82 -21.57 -11.35
N GLN A 154 2.55 -21.11 -12.57
CA GLN A 154 3.44 -21.30 -13.72
C GLN A 154 3.91 -19.96 -14.31
N GLY A 155 3.14 -18.88 -14.10
CA GLY A 155 3.40 -17.60 -14.75
C GLY A 155 3.14 -17.61 -16.25
N ASP A 156 3.74 -16.65 -16.94
CA ASP A 156 3.78 -16.58 -18.41
C ASP A 156 5.12 -15.98 -18.85
N ALA A 157 6.07 -16.83 -19.19
CA ALA A 157 7.42 -16.42 -19.55
C ALA A 157 7.43 -15.52 -20.81
N LYS A 158 6.49 -15.71 -21.75
CA LYS A 158 6.41 -14.88 -22.97
C LYS A 158 6.04 -13.44 -22.66
N ARG A 159 5.30 -13.22 -21.57
CA ARG A 159 4.87 -11.91 -21.10
C ARG A 159 5.65 -11.43 -19.87
N LEU A 160 6.74 -12.09 -19.51
CA LEU A 160 7.58 -11.79 -18.33
C LEU A 160 6.78 -11.80 -17.02
N ILE A 161 5.76 -12.66 -16.92
CA ILE A 161 4.99 -12.85 -15.70
C ILE A 161 5.58 -14.03 -14.93
N THR A 162 6.32 -13.71 -13.88
CA THR A 162 6.85 -14.71 -12.94
C THR A 162 5.69 -15.38 -12.17
N PRO A 163 5.75 -16.70 -11.85
CA PRO A 163 4.76 -17.33 -11.02
C PRO A 163 4.55 -16.59 -9.70
N CYS A 164 3.33 -16.14 -9.40
CA CYS A 164 3.06 -15.37 -8.18
C CYS A 164 3.44 -16.16 -6.92
N ALA A 165 3.22 -17.48 -6.95
CA ALA A 165 3.52 -18.38 -5.86
C ALA A 165 5.01 -18.47 -5.50
N SER A 166 5.93 -18.15 -6.44
CA SER A 166 7.37 -18.17 -6.17
C SER A 166 7.80 -17.13 -5.15
N CYS A 167 7.09 -16.01 -5.06
CA CYS A 167 7.36 -14.96 -4.08
C CYS A 167 6.29 -14.94 -2.96
N HIS A 168 5.01 -15.02 -3.31
CA HIS A 168 3.89 -14.87 -2.36
C HIS A 168 3.49 -16.17 -1.65
N GLY A 169 4.18 -17.28 -1.93
CA GLY A 169 3.85 -18.60 -1.37
C GLY A 169 2.74 -19.33 -2.14
N VAL A 170 2.79 -20.66 -2.11
CA VAL A 170 1.87 -21.54 -2.87
C VAL A 170 0.42 -21.39 -2.41
N LYS A 171 0.22 -21.01 -1.15
CA LYS A 171 -1.09 -20.74 -0.53
C LYS A 171 -1.35 -19.25 -0.37
N GLY A 172 -0.54 -18.39 -0.97
CA GLY A 172 -0.66 -16.95 -0.80
C GLY A 172 -0.35 -16.44 0.61
N GLU A 173 0.43 -17.19 1.38
CA GLU A 173 0.77 -16.89 2.78
C GLU A 173 1.85 -15.82 2.95
N GLY A 174 2.37 -15.29 1.85
CA GLY A 174 3.52 -14.38 1.84
C GLY A 174 4.85 -15.12 1.80
N GLY A 175 5.88 -14.39 1.47
CA GLY A 175 7.25 -14.90 1.34
C GLY A 175 8.18 -14.38 2.43
N ILE A 176 9.46 -14.40 2.09
CA ILE A 176 10.51 -13.80 2.90
C ILE A 176 10.51 -12.28 2.74
N ASN A 177 11.16 -11.59 3.68
CA ASN A 177 11.26 -10.14 3.71
C ASN A 177 9.87 -9.46 3.63
N GLU A 178 9.78 -8.40 2.85
CA GLU A 178 8.56 -7.59 2.68
C GLU A 178 7.55 -8.16 1.67
N THR A 179 7.64 -9.43 1.29
CA THR A 179 6.70 -10.03 0.34
C THR A 179 5.37 -10.37 1.02
N PRO A 180 4.26 -9.70 0.64
CA PRO A 180 3.01 -9.79 1.38
C PRO A 180 2.28 -11.12 1.21
N ALA A 181 1.49 -11.47 2.24
CA ALA A 181 0.43 -12.44 2.13
C ALA A 181 -0.72 -11.88 1.27
N LEU A 182 -1.28 -12.73 0.42
CA LEU A 182 -2.38 -12.39 -0.50
C LEU A 182 -3.66 -13.16 -0.20
N ALA A 183 -3.55 -14.31 0.49
CA ALA A 183 -4.71 -15.16 0.78
C ALA A 183 -5.74 -14.45 1.65
N GLY A 184 -7.00 -14.53 1.24
CA GLY A 184 -8.13 -13.92 1.93
C GLY A 184 -8.18 -12.40 1.88
N GLN A 185 -7.33 -11.75 1.08
CA GLN A 185 -7.35 -10.30 0.94
C GLN A 185 -8.61 -9.82 0.22
N GLU A 186 -9.08 -8.63 0.59
CA GLU A 186 -10.25 -8.01 -0.02
C GLU A 186 -10.02 -7.75 -1.52
N VAL A 187 -10.97 -8.22 -2.34
CA VAL A 187 -10.91 -8.17 -3.80
C VAL A 187 -10.63 -6.77 -4.31
N LEU A 188 -11.38 -5.78 -3.79
CA LEU A 188 -11.26 -4.40 -4.23
C LEU A 188 -9.90 -3.79 -3.88
N HIS A 189 -9.32 -4.18 -2.72
CA HIS A 189 -7.97 -3.75 -2.35
C HIS A 189 -6.93 -4.36 -3.28
N PHE A 190 -7.04 -5.65 -3.58
CA PHE A 190 -6.14 -6.33 -4.51
C PHE A 190 -6.18 -5.68 -5.90
N GLU A 191 -7.38 -5.48 -6.46
CA GLU A 191 -7.55 -4.86 -7.78
C GLU A 191 -6.94 -3.45 -7.82
N ARG A 192 -7.27 -2.58 -6.85
CA ARG A 192 -6.74 -1.21 -6.76
C ARG A 192 -5.21 -1.20 -6.66
N THR A 193 -4.66 -2.11 -5.87
CA THR A 193 -3.21 -2.23 -5.69
C THR A 193 -2.52 -2.65 -6.98
N MET A 194 -3.05 -3.65 -7.69
CA MET A 194 -2.50 -4.10 -8.96
C MET A 194 -2.63 -3.04 -10.06
N GLN A 195 -3.75 -2.33 -10.11
CA GLN A 195 -3.92 -1.20 -11.02
C GLN A 195 -2.96 -0.06 -10.71
N ALA A 196 -2.70 0.23 -9.44
CA ALA A 196 -1.74 1.26 -9.06
C ALA A 196 -0.30 0.90 -9.44
N TYR A 197 0.09 -0.36 -9.34
CA TYR A 197 1.36 -0.85 -9.87
C TYR A 197 1.40 -0.76 -11.39
N LYS A 198 0.35 -1.19 -12.09
CA LYS A 198 0.23 -1.14 -13.55
C LYS A 198 0.36 0.28 -14.10
N GLN A 199 -0.20 1.26 -13.38
CA GLN A 199 -0.16 2.67 -13.72
C GLN A 199 1.07 3.41 -13.17
N ALA A 200 1.95 2.71 -12.47
CA ALA A 200 3.11 3.26 -11.77
C ALA A 200 2.78 4.41 -10.78
N THR A 201 1.52 4.50 -10.32
CA THR A 201 1.11 5.41 -9.22
C THR A 201 1.48 4.86 -7.85
N ARG A 202 1.79 3.57 -7.76
CA ARG A 202 2.45 2.92 -6.63
C ARG A 202 3.81 2.42 -7.09
N ALA A 203 4.88 2.94 -6.48
CA ALA A 203 6.27 2.63 -6.81
C ALA A 203 7.07 2.22 -5.56
N SER A 204 6.39 1.58 -4.60
CA SER A 204 6.99 1.12 -3.35
C SER A 204 7.56 -0.30 -3.42
N ASP A 205 7.49 -0.94 -4.59
CA ASP A 205 7.99 -2.28 -4.85
C ASP A 205 9.50 -2.28 -5.09
N SER A 206 10.21 -3.17 -4.42
CA SER A 206 11.65 -3.36 -4.62
C SER A 206 11.94 -3.78 -6.06
N TYR A 207 12.92 -3.15 -6.68
CA TYR A 207 13.34 -3.39 -8.07
C TYR A 207 12.26 -3.18 -9.14
N GLY A 208 11.12 -2.54 -8.84
CA GLY A 208 10.02 -2.37 -9.78
C GLY A 208 9.34 -3.68 -10.19
N MET A 209 9.54 -4.74 -9.42
CA MET A 209 9.11 -6.09 -9.77
C MET A 209 7.59 -6.19 -9.94
N MET A 210 6.81 -5.63 -9.00
CA MET A 210 5.35 -5.69 -9.09
C MET A 210 4.82 -4.78 -10.19
N ARG A 211 5.46 -3.64 -10.46
CA ARG A 211 5.12 -2.77 -11.60
C ARG A 211 5.34 -3.49 -12.93
N MET A 212 6.46 -4.19 -13.08
CA MET A 212 6.76 -4.98 -14.27
C MET A 212 5.73 -6.09 -14.49
N ILE A 213 5.41 -6.87 -13.45
CA ILE A 213 4.42 -7.95 -13.56
C ILE A 213 3.03 -7.36 -13.84
N ALA A 214 2.60 -6.34 -13.12
CA ALA A 214 1.27 -5.76 -13.26
C ALA A 214 1.04 -5.12 -14.64
N SER A 215 2.07 -4.49 -15.23
CA SER A 215 1.97 -3.91 -16.59
C SER A 215 1.71 -4.97 -17.67
N ASN A 216 2.10 -6.20 -17.44
CA ASN A 216 1.91 -7.32 -18.36
C ASN A 216 0.62 -8.12 -18.14
N LEU A 217 -0.13 -7.82 -17.06
CA LEU A 217 -1.44 -8.42 -16.81
C LEU A 217 -2.57 -7.63 -17.49
N THR A 218 -3.55 -8.32 -18.01
CA THR A 218 -4.82 -7.72 -18.42
C THR A 218 -5.69 -7.40 -17.20
N ASP A 219 -6.65 -6.48 -17.35
CA ASP A 219 -7.57 -6.14 -16.27
C ASP A 219 -8.47 -7.33 -15.88
N ALA A 220 -8.81 -8.18 -16.85
CA ALA A 220 -9.55 -9.42 -16.60
C ALA A 220 -8.74 -10.41 -15.74
N GLU A 221 -7.44 -10.53 -16.00
CA GLU A 221 -6.53 -11.35 -15.19
C GLU A 221 -6.35 -10.79 -13.78
N ILE A 222 -6.23 -9.48 -13.63
CA ILE A 222 -6.16 -8.83 -12.31
C ILE A 222 -7.42 -9.15 -11.50
N LYS A 223 -8.61 -9.04 -12.10
CA LYS A 223 -9.88 -9.40 -11.45
C LYS A 223 -9.96 -10.89 -11.09
N ALA A 224 -9.52 -11.76 -11.99
CA ALA A 224 -9.51 -13.20 -11.74
C ALA A 224 -8.51 -13.57 -10.62
N LEU A 225 -7.34 -12.96 -10.58
CA LEU A 225 -6.35 -13.13 -9.51
C LEU A 225 -6.88 -12.61 -8.16
N ALA A 226 -7.57 -11.48 -8.15
CA ALA A 226 -8.19 -10.94 -6.94
C ALA A 226 -9.22 -11.93 -6.35
N ALA A 227 -10.09 -12.47 -7.18
CA ALA A 227 -11.08 -13.49 -6.78
C ALA A 227 -10.42 -14.81 -6.36
N TYR A 228 -9.38 -15.24 -7.08
CA TYR A 228 -8.61 -16.44 -6.74
C TYR A 228 -8.00 -16.36 -5.33
N TYR A 229 -7.30 -15.26 -5.00
CA TYR A 229 -6.69 -15.08 -3.68
C TYR A 229 -7.71 -14.86 -2.57
N ALA A 230 -8.83 -14.19 -2.87
CA ALA A 230 -9.92 -14.01 -1.92
C ALA A 230 -10.57 -15.34 -1.50
N ASP A 231 -10.58 -16.36 -2.40
CA ASP A 231 -11.16 -17.67 -2.14
C ASP A 231 -10.19 -18.65 -1.45
N LEU A 232 -8.90 -18.33 -1.39
CA LEU A 232 -7.95 -19.19 -0.69
C LEU A 232 -8.32 -19.32 0.79
N PRO A 233 -8.26 -20.54 1.36
CA PRO A 233 -8.64 -20.75 2.75
C PRO A 233 -7.72 -20.01 3.71
N ALA A 234 -8.33 -19.36 4.70
CA ALA A 234 -7.62 -18.76 5.81
C ALA A 234 -6.72 -19.82 6.49
N LYS A 235 -5.44 -19.51 6.64
CA LYS A 235 -4.55 -20.35 7.44
C LYS A 235 -4.84 -20.06 8.91
N LYS A 236 -5.20 -21.08 9.71
CA LYS A 236 -5.31 -20.93 11.16
C LYS A 236 -3.95 -20.46 11.68
N GLY A 237 -3.93 -19.38 12.46
CA GLY A 237 -2.76 -18.96 13.22
C GLY A 237 -2.20 -20.11 14.05
N LYS A 238 -0.89 -20.13 14.22
CA LYS A 238 -0.24 -21.07 15.14
C LYS A 238 -0.43 -20.61 16.58
#